data_0bc8830a6aa1bb5f1cf5946651d3fc2b
#
_entry.id   0bc8830a6aa1bb5f1cf5946651d3fc2b
#
_cell.length_a   1.000
_cell.length_b   1.000
_cell.length_c   1.000
_cell.angle_alpha   90.00
_cell.angle_beta   90.00
_cell.angle_gamma   90.00
#
_symmetry.space_group_name_H-M   'P 1'
#
loop_
_entity.id
_entity.type
_entity.pdbx_description
1 polymer ?
#
loop_
_entity_poly.entity_id
_entity_poly.type
_entity_poly.pdbx_seq_one_letter_code
_entity_poly.pdbx_strand_id
1 'polypeptide(L)'
;MARKRVVTRVEGVVQGVYFRDYAQKEARSLDLSGWVRNRPDGTVEVVLEGEAEKVERMLAWLYTGSPQAEVKEVQVTEEQPLGDKTAFAIRYN
;
A
#
# COMPACT_ATOMS: atom_id res chain seq x y z
N MET A 1 11.95 17.99 4.65
CA MET A 1 11.13 16.82 4.96
C MET A 1 11.59 15.66 4.10
N ALA A 2 11.79 14.52 4.74
CA ALA A 2 12.29 13.35 4.01
C ALA A 2 11.14 12.67 3.25
N ARG A 3 11.44 12.27 2.03
CA ARG A 3 10.53 11.44 1.24
C ARG A 3 11.00 10.00 1.31
N LYS A 4 10.05 9.10 1.17
CA LYS A 4 10.31 7.66 1.27
C LYS A 4 9.49 6.94 0.22
N ARG A 5 10.07 5.90 -0.37
CA ARG A 5 9.35 5.01 -1.29
C ARG A 5 9.56 3.57 -0.82
N VAL A 6 8.47 2.82 -0.75
CA VAL A 6 8.53 1.41 -0.38
C VAL A 6 7.68 0.59 -1.34
N VAL A 7 8.12 -0.64 -1.57
CA VAL A 7 7.33 -1.65 -2.28
C VAL A 7 7.01 -2.72 -1.26
N THR A 8 5.72 -3.03 -1.12
CA THR A 8 5.28 -4.01 -0.13
C THR A 8 4.52 -5.15 -0.78
N ARG A 9 4.57 -6.31 -0.14
CA ARG A 9 3.74 -7.46 -0.50
C ARG A 9 3.00 -7.90 0.74
N VAL A 10 1.66 -7.93 0.66
CA VAL A 10 0.79 -8.26 1.78
C VAL A 10 0.22 -9.66 1.56
N GLU A 11 0.43 -10.55 2.52
CA GLU A 11 -0.05 -11.93 2.47
C GLU A 11 -1.16 -12.14 3.49
N GLY A 12 -2.04 -13.08 3.16
CA GLY A 12 -3.17 -13.44 4.03
C GLY A 12 -4.46 -13.46 3.24
N VAL A 13 -5.59 -13.23 3.93
CA VAL A 13 -6.88 -13.07 3.29
C VAL A 13 -7.00 -11.60 2.92
N VAL A 14 -6.51 -11.26 1.73
CA VAL A 14 -6.36 -9.86 1.29
C VAL A 14 -6.97 -9.60 -0.09
N GLN A 15 -7.39 -10.64 -0.80
CA GLN A 15 -8.13 -10.47 -2.06
C GLN A 15 -9.60 -10.84 -1.82
N GLY A 16 -10.49 -10.16 -2.55
CA GLY A 16 -11.92 -10.40 -2.41
C GLY A 16 -12.53 -9.80 -1.15
N VAL A 17 -11.79 -8.94 -0.45
CA VAL A 17 -12.22 -8.32 0.83
C VAL A 17 -12.11 -6.79 0.75
N TYR A 18 -12.13 -6.24 -0.45
CA TYR A 18 -12.06 -4.78 -0.71
C TYR A 18 -10.76 -4.14 -0.20
N PHE A 19 -9.69 -4.92 -0.11
CA PHE A 19 -8.41 -4.39 0.37
C PHE A 19 -7.92 -3.21 -0.47
N ARG A 20 -8.01 -3.33 -1.81
CA ARG A 20 -7.55 -2.26 -2.71
C ARG A 20 -8.33 -0.97 -2.53
N ASP A 21 -9.65 -1.06 -2.34
CA ASP A 21 -10.50 0.13 -2.17
C ASP A 21 -10.13 0.87 -0.89
N TYR A 22 -9.99 0.14 0.21
CA TYR A 22 -9.62 0.73 1.50
C TYR A 22 -8.19 1.25 1.48
N ALA A 23 -7.27 0.55 0.81
CA ALA A 23 -5.89 1.00 0.68
C ALA A 23 -5.81 2.33 -0.07
N GLN A 24 -6.56 2.46 -1.17
CA GLN A 24 -6.60 3.70 -1.94
C GLN A 24 -7.12 4.85 -1.08
N LYS A 25 -8.19 4.62 -0.36
CA LYS A 25 -8.80 5.63 0.49
C LYS A 25 -7.82 6.10 1.56
N GLU A 26 -7.16 5.16 2.21
CA GLU A 26 -6.19 5.48 3.27
C GLU A 26 -4.99 6.23 2.71
N ALA A 27 -4.42 5.75 1.60
CA ALA A 27 -3.25 6.37 0.99
C ALA A 27 -3.56 7.79 0.52
N ARG A 28 -4.74 8.00 -0.03
CA ARG A 28 -5.15 9.34 -0.48
C ARG A 28 -5.34 10.28 0.70
N SER A 29 -5.87 9.79 1.80
CA SER A 29 -6.02 10.61 3.01
C SER A 29 -4.67 11.03 3.59
N LEU A 30 -3.63 10.26 3.33
CA LEU A 30 -2.26 10.53 3.75
C LEU A 30 -1.45 11.25 2.66
N ASP A 31 -2.08 11.60 1.55
CA ASP A 31 -1.44 12.31 0.45
C ASP A 31 -0.26 11.53 -0.13
N LEU A 32 -0.39 10.22 -0.22
CA LEU A 32 0.65 9.35 -0.75
C LEU A 32 0.40 9.06 -2.23
N SER A 33 1.50 8.87 -2.96
CA SER A 33 1.49 8.39 -4.34
C SER A 33 1.80 6.91 -4.36
N GLY A 34 1.57 6.27 -5.49
CA GLY A 34 1.83 4.85 -5.69
C GLY A 34 0.60 4.12 -6.18
N TRP A 35 0.54 2.85 -5.87
CA TRP A 35 -0.57 2.03 -6.38
C TRP A 35 -0.68 0.73 -5.59
N VAL A 36 -1.84 0.08 -5.76
CA VAL A 36 -2.15 -1.22 -5.15
C VAL A 36 -2.73 -2.13 -6.21
N ARG A 37 -2.29 -3.39 -6.23
CA ARG A 37 -2.83 -4.39 -7.16
C ARG A 37 -2.85 -5.78 -6.53
N ASN A 38 -3.80 -6.60 -6.98
CA ASN A 38 -3.80 -8.02 -6.66
C ASN A 38 -2.76 -8.73 -7.52
N ARG A 39 -2.09 -9.72 -6.93
CA ARG A 39 -1.12 -10.55 -7.65
C ARG A 39 -1.74 -11.92 -7.90
N PRO A 40 -1.29 -12.63 -8.95
CA PRO A 40 -1.81 -13.98 -9.25
C PRO A 40 -1.62 -14.98 -8.13
N ASP A 41 -0.63 -14.77 -7.27
CA ASP A 41 -0.31 -15.69 -6.17
C ASP A 41 -1.20 -15.49 -4.93
N GLY A 42 -2.19 -14.59 -5.00
CA GLY A 42 -3.09 -14.32 -3.89
C GLY A 42 -2.66 -13.20 -2.97
N THR A 43 -1.46 -12.66 -3.17
CA THR A 43 -0.98 -11.53 -2.38
C THR A 43 -1.44 -10.21 -3.00
N VAL A 44 -1.25 -9.11 -2.25
CA VAL A 44 -1.51 -7.75 -2.73
C VAL A 44 -0.19 -6.99 -2.70
N GLU A 45 0.12 -6.31 -3.80
CA GLU A 45 1.30 -5.46 -3.87
C GLU A 45 0.88 -4.01 -3.68
N VAL A 46 1.58 -3.30 -2.78
CA VAL A 46 1.32 -1.88 -2.53
C VAL A 46 2.63 -1.12 -2.63
N VAL A 47 2.66 -0.13 -3.52
CA VAL A 47 3.80 0.78 -3.66
C VAL A 47 3.38 2.12 -3.10
N LEU A 48 4.21 2.67 -2.22
CA LEU A 48 3.91 3.90 -1.51
C LEU A 48 5.07 4.88 -1.66
N GLU A 49 4.76 6.13 -1.94
CA GLU A 49 5.76 7.20 -1.94
C GLU A 49 5.15 8.48 -1.39
N GLY A 50 5.91 9.18 -0.57
CA GLY A 50 5.50 10.46 -0.01
C GLY A 50 6.36 10.84 1.18
N GLU A 51 5.83 11.68 2.06
CA GLU A 51 6.51 12.02 3.31
C GLU A 51 6.74 10.76 4.12
N ALA A 52 7.94 10.62 4.66
CA ALA A 52 8.34 9.40 5.37
C ALA A 52 7.38 9.05 6.51
N GLU A 53 6.96 10.04 7.30
CA GLU A 53 6.01 9.81 8.40
C GLU A 53 4.70 9.23 7.92
N LYS A 54 4.19 9.71 6.79
CA LYS A 54 2.92 9.25 6.24
C LYS A 54 3.06 7.87 5.63
N VAL A 55 4.20 7.58 5.00
CA VAL A 55 4.49 6.23 4.52
C VAL A 55 4.49 5.25 5.69
N GLU A 56 5.11 5.64 6.82
CA GLU A 56 5.13 4.78 8.02
C GLU A 56 3.72 4.53 8.56
N ARG A 57 2.86 5.55 8.54
CA ARG A 57 1.46 5.38 8.96
C ARG A 57 0.72 4.39 8.05
N MET A 58 0.96 4.50 6.75
CA MET A 58 0.33 3.59 5.80
C MET A 58 0.84 2.16 5.97
N LEU A 59 2.14 2.00 6.24
CA LEU A 59 2.69 0.68 6.52
C LEU A 59 2.02 0.04 7.73
N ALA A 60 1.78 0.82 8.79
CA ALA A 60 1.05 0.32 9.96
C ALA A 60 -0.37 -0.09 9.59
N TRP A 61 -1.04 0.69 8.73
CA TRP A 61 -2.39 0.37 8.28
C TRP A 61 -2.44 -0.95 7.49
N LEU A 62 -1.38 -1.27 6.73
CA LEU A 62 -1.36 -2.50 5.93
C LEU A 62 -1.54 -3.75 6.80
N TYR A 63 -1.10 -3.71 8.05
CA TYR A 63 -1.29 -4.84 8.98
C TYR A 63 -2.73 -4.99 9.43
N THR A 64 -3.52 -3.91 9.38
CA THR A 64 -4.95 -3.94 9.69
C THR A 64 -5.75 -4.32 8.45
N GLY A 65 -5.50 -3.63 7.35
CA GLY A 65 -6.20 -3.84 6.10
C GLY A 65 -7.65 -3.43 6.16
N SER A 66 -8.43 -3.93 5.20
CA SER A 66 -9.88 -3.71 5.15
C SER A 66 -10.56 -4.50 6.26
N PRO A 67 -11.84 -4.17 6.59
CA PRO A 67 -12.52 -4.80 7.74
C PRO A 67 -12.59 -6.33 7.70
N GLN A 68 -12.63 -6.91 6.51
CA GLN A 68 -12.71 -8.37 6.37
C GLN A 68 -11.37 -9.02 6.04
N ALA A 69 -10.30 -8.23 5.97
CA ALA A 69 -8.98 -8.75 5.68
C ALA A 69 -8.38 -9.43 6.90
N GLU A 70 -7.55 -10.44 6.65
CA GLU A 70 -6.73 -11.07 7.68
C GLU A 70 -5.31 -11.06 7.17
N VAL A 71 -4.53 -10.11 7.65
CA VAL A 71 -3.15 -9.93 7.20
C VAL A 71 -2.24 -10.85 7.98
N LYS A 72 -1.52 -11.71 7.26
CA LYS A 72 -0.59 -12.65 7.86
C LYS A 72 0.81 -12.08 7.92
N GLU A 73 1.24 -11.41 6.85
CA GLU A 73 2.59 -10.90 6.75
C GLU A 73 2.63 -9.71 5.78
N VAL A 74 3.48 -8.73 6.09
CA VAL A 74 3.77 -7.62 5.19
C VAL A 74 5.28 -7.59 4.98
N GLN A 75 5.71 -7.78 3.73
CA GLN A 75 7.12 -7.66 3.37
C GLN A 75 7.35 -6.28 2.79
N VAL A 76 8.38 -5.60 3.25
CA VAL A 76 8.67 -4.22 2.87
C VAL A 76 10.07 -4.12 2.30
N THR A 77 10.18 -3.50 1.13
CA THR A 77 11.46 -3.18 0.50
C THR A 77 11.50 -1.68 0.25
N GLU A 78 12.53 -1.01 0.78
CA GLU A 78 12.68 0.42 0.54
C GLU A 78 13.41 0.65 -0.78
N GLU A 79 12.97 1.69 -1.51
CA GLU A 79 13.57 2.09 -2.78
C GLU A 79 13.86 3.57 -2.77
N GLN A 80 14.62 4.03 -3.76
CA GLN A 80 14.86 5.46 -3.96
C GLN A 80 13.55 6.13 -4.39
N PRO A 81 13.20 7.27 -3.79
CA PRO A 81 12.03 8.02 -4.24
C PRO A 81 12.19 8.46 -5.69
N LEU A 82 11.09 8.39 -6.45
CA LEU A 82 11.07 8.78 -7.85
C LEU A 82 10.55 10.21 -8.06
N GLY A 83 10.07 10.85 -6.99
CA GLY A 83 9.44 12.15 -7.10
C GLY A 83 8.01 12.07 -7.60
N ASP A 84 7.39 10.89 -7.49
CA ASP A 84 6.01 10.68 -7.91
C ASP A 84 5.07 11.47 -7.01
N LYS A 85 4.20 12.26 -7.63
CA LYS A 85 3.21 13.07 -6.92
C LYS A 85 1.81 12.86 -7.46
N THR A 86 1.62 11.81 -8.26
CA THR A 86 0.30 11.46 -8.77
C THR A 86 -0.55 10.84 -7.65
N ALA A 87 -1.87 10.94 -7.79
CA ALA A 87 -2.76 10.36 -6.80
C ALA A 87 -2.62 8.84 -6.76
N PHE A 88 -2.71 8.28 -5.56
CA PHE A 88 -2.63 6.84 -5.38
C PHE A 88 -3.73 6.14 -6.17
N ALA A 89 -3.37 5.07 -6.87
CA ALA A 89 -4.26 4.41 -7.82
C ALA A 89 -4.44 2.92 -7.50
N ILE A 90 -5.58 2.38 -7.95
CA ILE A 90 -5.82 0.94 -7.97
C ILE A 90 -5.45 0.42 -9.35
N ARG A 91 -4.69 -0.65 -9.41
CA ARG A 91 -4.36 -1.35 -10.65
C ARG A 91 -5.02 -2.71 -10.67
N TYR A 92 -5.41 -3.15 -11.85
CA TYR A 92 -6.14 -4.41 -12.03
C TYR A 92 -5.33 -5.49 -12.76
N ASN A 93 -4.07 -5.22 -12.99
CA ASN A 93 -3.19 -6.19 -13.66
C ASN A 93 -1.83 -6.25 -13.03
#